data_3ba40513c6256989b106ba9e0df96683
#
_entry.id   3ba40513c6256989b106ba9e0df96683
#
_cell.length_a   1.000
_cell.length_b   1.000
_cell.length_c   1.000
_cell.angle_alpha   90.00
_cell.angle_beta   90.00
_cell.angle_gamma   90.00
#
_symmetry.space_group_name_H-M   'P 1'
#
loop_
_entity.id
_entity.type
_entity.pdbx_description
1 polymer ?
#
loop_
_entity_poly.entity_id
_entity_poly.type
_entity_poly.pdbx_seq_one_letter_code
_entity_poly.pdbx_strand_id
1 'polypeptide(L)'
;MAQDCREKIISNNYIDFVLDFPLEEIFGDEGGRYDYCYQQVDSRIGILSINRNQLPDTSLLSNDYMSFPDILGLQQVGEETNEVRGEVFNPSPLIQSGITQVQDARLNLTGRGVILAFADTGINYRNRIFRNADGSTRILAIWDQTVQEGEPPEGFLYGTEYTKEEIDRALQTESGIIGNGSTTTAGIQNVRALDIVPSIDENGHGTRLVSLAGGSRLGEGSVYNSPAFQADIVVVKLKPAKEYLREYYQIPDGVSAYSSTDVMMAVKYLDSFAKVFRRPVVFCLGMGTNFRDHESGGAFSRYLNSIASKRSRIMVITGGNEGNASHHYRGRFPEGNGRGENGDRNVASEESMEVYVSEGVDGFLMEVWTEAPVNLAVSIRTPGGEYIDPTSVLFQTNLRYRFVFEETVITVYNAYITQGSGDALVLMRFENPTPGIWTIGVSDENRVADARFDAWLPISEFLQQPVYFLRPNPDTTMTTPAYVPDAITTATYNSFDNSIYQESGRGFSRDERIKPDIAAPGVDLTIAGNRLGEEPVISTYTGASLAAAMMAGAAAQFAQWAVVDGNAPYIRSQEVKNYFIRGASRDRNIDYPNEIWGWGRLDLYNTFVEMER
;
A
#
# COMPACT_ATOMS: atom_id res chain seq x y z
N MET A 1 19.19 -17.28 -20.36
CA MET A 1 17.78 -17.02 -20.00
C MET A 1 17.62 -16.26 -18.69
N ALA A 2 18.09 -16.74 -17.52
CA ALA A 2 17.89 -16.01 -16.26
C ALA A 2 18.57 -14.63 -16.21
N GLN A 3 19.81 -14.51 -16.67
CA GLN A 3 20.55 -13.24 -16.70
C GLN A 3 19.95 -12.23 -17.69
N ASP A 4 19.43 -12.70 -18.81
CA ASP A 4 18.70 -11.91 -19.79
C ASP A 4 17.36 -11.39 -19.23
N CYS A 5 16.63 -12.21 -18.47
CA CYS A 5 15.41 -11.78 -17.79
C CYS A 5 15.65 -10.74 -16.68
N ARG A 6 16.74 -10.85 -15.91
CA ARG A 6 17.09 -9.85 -14.87
C ARG A 6 17.17 -8.45 -15.49
N GLU A 7 17.90 -8.33 -16.60
CA GLU A 7 18.06 -7.05 -17.30
C GLU A 7 16.70 -6.50 -17.78
N LYS A 8 15.84 -7.34 -18.36
CA LYS A 8 14.51 -6.94 -18.84
C LYS A 8 13.58 -6.47 -17.73
N ILE A 9 13.65 -7.10 -16.55
CA ILE A 9 12.83 -6.72 -15.38
C ILE A 9 13.24 -5.34 -14.84
N ILE A 10 14.54 -4.99 -14.93
CA ILE A 10 15.06 -3.76 -14.32
C ILE A 10 15.04 -2.58 -15.28
N SER A 11 15.28 -2.85 -16.57
CA SER A 11 15.51 -1.83 -17.59
C SER A 11 14.24 -1.02 -17.92
N ASN A 12 14.39 0.29 -18.05
CA ASN A 12 13.36 1.21 -18.56
C ASN A 12 13.00 0.99 -20.04
N ASN A 13 13.77 0.18 -20.76
CA ASN A 13 13.45 -0.23 -22.14
C ASN A 13 12.30 -1.27 -22.19
N TYR A 14 11.88 -1.81 -21.05
CA TYR A 14 10.84 -2.81 -20.95
C TYR A 14 9.69 -2.30 -20.10
N ILE A 15 8.46 -2.50 -20.61
CA ILE A 15 7.21 -2.17 -19.94
C ILE A 15 6.68 -3.43 -19.27
N ASP A 16 6.24 -3.29 -18.02
CA ASP A 16 5.66 -4.39 -17.26
C ASP A 16 4.13 -4.35 -17.36
N PHE A 17 3.53 -5.54 -17.54
CA PHE A 17 2.10 -5.74 -17.52
C PHE A 17 1.75 -6.82 -16.50
N VAL A 18 0.62 -6.63 -15.87
CA VAL A 18 -0.04 -7.68 -15.10
C VAL A 18 -0.94 -8.48 -16.04
N LEU A 19 -0.73 -9.78 -16.08
CA LEU A 19 -1.54 -10.73 -16.84
C LEU A 19 -2.41 -11.50 -15.86
N ASP A 20 -3.71 -11.56 -16.10
CA ASP A 20 -4.67 -12.34 -15.30
C ASP A 20 -5.02 -13.69 -15.94
N PHE A 21 -4.26 -14.11 -16.94
CA PHE A 21 -4.39 -15.34 -17.69
C PHE A 21 -3.03 -15.95 -18.03
N PRO A 22 -2.96 -17.25 -18.34
CA PRO A 22 -1.73 -17.89 -18.78
C PRO A 22 -1.15 -17.21 -20.02
N LEU A 23 0.18 -17.04 -20.05
CA LEU A 23 0.90 -16.39 -21.16
C LEU A 23 0.61 -17.06 -22.52
N GLU A 24 0.41 -18.37 -22.53
CA GLU A 24 0.12 -19.18 -23.73
C GLU A 24 -1.20 -18.76 -24.41
N GLU A 25 -2.16 -18.27 -23.65
CA GLU A 25 -3.44 -17.77 -24.18
C GLU A 25 -3.30 -16.39 -24.84
N ILE A 26 -2.26 -15.61 -24.48
CA ILE A 26 -2.03 -14.24 -24.99
C ILE A 26 -1.25 -14.27 -26.31
N PHE A 27 -0.18 -15.04 -26.38
CA PHE A 27 0.74 -15.04 -27.53
C PHE A 27 0.56 -16.24 -28.46
N GLY A 28 -0.09 -17.32 -28.01
CA GLY A 28 -0.19 -18.55 -28.79
C GLY A 28 1.16 -19.00 -29.35
N ASP A 29 1.20 -19.39 -30.63
CA ASP A 29 2.43 -19.80 -31.32
C ASP A 29 3.36 -18.62 -31.70
N GLU A 30 2.93 -17.37 -31.50
CA GLU A 30 3.69 -16.17 -31.91
C GLU A 30 4.64 -15.64 -30.84
N GLY A 31 4.64 -16.20 -29.63
CA GLY A 31 5.45 -15.73 -28.49
C GLY A 31 6.96 -15.61 -28.81
N GLY A 32 7.48 -16.40 -29.73
CA GLY A 32 8.88 -16.34 -30.18
C GLY A 32 9.29 -15.09 -30.95
N ARG A 33 8.35 -14.19 -31.30
CA ARG A 33 8.61 -12.94 -32.04
C ARG A 33 8.88 -11.75 -31.13
N TYR A 34 8.55 -11.83 -29.85
CA TYR A 34 8.67 -10.73 -28.90
C TYR A 34 9.87 -10.91 -27.97
N ASP A 35 10.53 -9.81 -27.68
CA ASP A 35 11.60 -9.76 -26.69
C ASP A 35 11.00 -9.44 -25.32
N TYR A 36 10.74 -10.48 -24.51
CA TYR A 36 10.09 -10.36 -23.21
C TYR A 36 10.73 -11.23 -22.13
N CYS A 37 10.35 -10.98 -20.90
CA CYS A 37 10.51 -11.86 -19.74
C CYS A 37 9.16 -12.07 -19.05
N TYR A 38 8.90 -13.29 -18.64
CA TYR A 38 7.68 -13.64 -17.91
C TYR A 38 8.03 -14.15 -16.50
N GLN A 39 7.31 -13.63 -15.51
CA GLN A 39 7.40 -14.06 -14.12
C GLN A 39 6.01 -14.50 -13.63
N GLN A 40 5.86 -15.73 -13.25
CA GLN A 40 4.63 -16.23 -12.67
C GLN A 40 4.51 -15.77 -11.21
N VAL A 41 3.42 -15.10 -10.85
CA VAL A 41 3.08 -14.71 -9.47
C VAL A 41 2.39 -15.87 -8.75
N ASP A 42 1.26 -16.33 -9.30
CA ASP A 42 0.53 -17.50 -8.81
C ASP A 42 -0.04 -18.33 -9.99
N SER A 43 -1.06 -19.15 -9.78
CA SER A 43 -1.64 -20.01 -10.82
C SER A 43 -2.44 -19.24 -11.89
N ARG A 44 -2.77 -17.97 -11.66
CA ARG A 44 -3.58 -17.14 -12.57
C ARG A 44 -2.83 -15.89 -13.01
N ILE A 45 -2.07 -15.27 -12.11
CA ILE A 45 -1.44 -13.97 -12.32
C ILE A 45 0.02 -14.16 -12.72
N GLY A 46 0.42 -13.48 -13.80
CA GLY A 46 1.78 -13.34 -14.26
C GLY A 46 2.18 -11.91 -14.46
N ILE A 47 3.47 -11.67 -14.57
CA ILE A 47 4.07 -10.39 -14.92
C ILE A 47 4.85 -10.57 -16.21
N LEU A 48 4.52 -9.76 -17.22
CA LEU A 48 5.17 -9.72 -18.51
C LEU A 48 5.99 -8.44 -18.61
N SER A 49 7.31 -8.56 -18.72
CA SER A 49 8.19 -7.43 -19.06
C SER A 49 8.53 -7.53 -20.56
N ILE A 50 8.01 -6.63 -21.39
CA ILE A 50 8.15 -6.66 -22.84
C ILE A 50 8.85 -5.41 -23.37
N ASN A 51 9.65 -5.56 -24.42
CA ASN A 51 10.40 -4.47 -25.04
C ASN A 51 9.47 -3.37 -25.57
N ARG A 52 9.66 -2.12 -25.11
CA ARG A 52 8.86 -0.95 -25.46
C ARG A 52 8.70 -0.73 -26.96
N ASN A 53 9.71 -1.07 -27.77
CA ASN A 53 9.71 -0.87 -29.23
C ASN A 53 8.93 -1.94 -29.99
N GLN A 54 8.47 -2.99 -29.31
CA GLN A 54 7.73 -4.10 -29.94
C GLN A 54 6.23 -4.05 -29.67
N LEU A 55 5.78 -3.00 -28.96
CA LEU A 55 4.38 -2.81 -28.65
C LEU A 55 3.70 -2.00 -29.77
N PRO A 56 2.52 -2.39 -30.23
CA PRO A 56 1.72 -1.55 -31.11
C PRO A 56 1.22 -0.32 -30.35
N ASP A 57 1.35 0.88 -30.95
CA ASP A 57 1.09 2.20 -30.35
C ASP A 57 -0.29 2.41 -29.71
N THR A 58 -1.27 1.58 -29.98
CA THR A 58 -2.66 1.83 -29.59
C THR A 58 -3.38 0.67 -28.89
N SER A 59 -2.79 -0.52 -28.82
CA SER A 59 -3.54 -1.73 -28.41
C SER A 59 -3.36 -2.12 -26.94
N LEU A 60 -2.45 -1.49 -26.20
CA LEU A 60 -2.05 -1.98 -24.88
C LEU A 60 -3.07 -1.72 -23.78
N LEU A 61 -3.84 -0.65 -23.89
CA LEU A 61 -4.87 -0.29 -22.91
C LEU A 61 -6.24 -0.90 -23.26
N SER A 62 -6.37 -1.50 -24.44
CA SER A 62 -7.63 -2.06 -24.94
C SER A 62 -7.70 -3.58 -24.86
N ASN A 63 -6.64 -4.24 -24.39
CA ASN A 63 -6.65 -5.69 -24.29
C ASN A 63 -7.03 -6.10 -22.86
N ASP A 64 -8.21 -6.67 -22.69
CA ASP A 64 -8.78 -7.09 -21.40
C ASP A 64 -7.90 -8.07 -20.60
N TYR A 65 -6.86 -8.63 -21.23
CA TYR A 65 -5.96 -9.61 -20.63
C TYR A 65 -4.66 -9.03 -20.06
N MET A 66 -4.35 -7.77 -20.38
CA MET A 66 -3.12 -7.09 -19.97
C MET A 66 -3.45 -5.73 -19.37
N SER A 67 -3.04 -5.48 -18.16
CA SER A 67 -3.19 -4.17 -17.51
C SER A 67 -1.85 -3.61 -17.08
N PHE A 68 -1.73 -2.28 -17.05
CA PHE A 68 -0.62 -1.66 -16.36
C PHE A 68 -0.65 -2.00 -14.87
N PRO A 69 0.52 -2.16 -14.23
CA PRO A 69 0.59 -2.25 -12.80
C PRO A 69 -0.01 -1.01 -12.12
N ASP A 70 -0.55 -1.19 -10.92
CA ASP A 70 -0.89 -0.06 -10.07
C ASP A 70 0.40 0.60 -9.58
N ILE A 71 0.36 1.92 -9.37
CA ILE A 71 1.43 2.64 -8.71
C ILE A 71 1.03 2.94 -7.26
N LEU A 72 1.94 2.64 -6.33
CA LEU A 72 1.71 2.73 -4.91
C LEU A 72 2.66 3.76 -4.30
N GLY A 73 2.11 4.70 -3.52
CA GLY A 73 2.87 5.64 -2.70
C GLY A 73 2.97 5.17 -1.25
N LEU A 74 3.98 5.65 -0.55
CA LEU A 74 4.09 5.47 0.88
C LEU A 74 2.96 6.28 1.54
N GLN A 75 2.33 5.71 2.55
CA GLN A 75 1.45 6.51 3.40
C GLN A 75 2.32 7.23 4.43
N GLN A 76 2.77 8.44 4.06
CA GLN A 76 3.84 9.16 4.74
C GLN A 76 3.58 9.30 6.24
N VAL A 77 4.67 9.16 6.96
CA VAL A 77 4.77 9.43 8.38
C VAL A 77 5.40 10.81 8.52
N GLY A 78 4.63 11.79 8.98
CA GLY A 78 5.15 13.13 9.26
C GLY A 78 6.27 13.05 10.31
N GLU A 79 7.40 13.67 10.04
CA GLU A 79 8.43 13.87 11.05
C GLU A 79 8.03 15.05 11.94
N GLU A 80 7.58 14.77 13.16
CA GLU A 80 7.65 15.78 14.20
C GLU A 80 9.06 15.84 14.76
N THR A 81 9.68 17.01 14.69
CA THR A 81 11.08 17.30 15.02
C THR A 81 11.42 17.27 16.51
N ASN A 82 10.61 16.65 17.32
CA ASN A 82 10.87 16.49 18.74
C ASN A 82 11.67 15.21 18.99
N GLU A 83 13.00 15.30 18.85
CA GLU A 83 13.87 14.33 19.52
C GLU A 83 13.48 14.29 20.99
N VAL A 84 12.85 13.24 21.42
CA VAL A 84 12.54 13.03 22.84
C VAL A 84 13.86 12.72 23.56
N ARG A 85 14.57 13.78 23.93
CA ARG A 85 15.73 13.70 24.83
C ARG A 85 15.22 13.69 26.26
N GLY A 86 14.96 12.51 26.80
CA GLY A 86 14.56 12.36 28.20
C GLY A 86 13.27 11.58 28.39
N GLU A 87 13.01 11.18 29.62
CA GLU A 87 11.99 10.26 30.11
C GLU A 87 10.53 10.68 29.79
N VAL A 88 10.13 10.76 28.51
CA VAL A 88 8.71 10.84 28.16
C VAL A 88 8.23 9.44 27.80
N PHE A 89 7.96 8.68 28.85
CA PHE A 89 7.24 7.44 28.74
C PHE A 89 5.78 7.76 28.43
N ASN A 90 5.34 7.40 27.21
CA ASN A 90 3.93 7.41 26.90
C ASN A 90 3.44 5.97 26.63
N PRO A 91 3.07 5.22 27.66
CA PRO A 91 2.60 3.84 27.52
C PRO A 91 1.18 3.74 26.94
N SER A 92 0.52 4.89 26.73
CA SER A 92 -0.90 4.95 26.37
C SER A 92 -1.28 4.12 25.12
N PRO A 93 -0.56 4.16 23.96
CA PRO A 93 -0.93 3.41 22.78
C PRO A 93 -1.00 1.90 23.01
N LEU A 94 0.00 1.30 23.63
CA LEU A 94 0.05 -0.14 23.90
C LEU A 94 -0.93 -0.57 24.99
N ILE A 95 -1.14 0.28 26.02
CA ILE A 95 -2.10 0.03 27.09
C ILE A 95 -3.53 0.14 26.56
N GLN A 96 -3.84 1.20 25.80
CA GLN A 96 -5.17 1.43 25.25
C GLN A 96 -5.60 0.34 24.26
N SER A 97 -4.65 -0.26 23.55
CA SER A 97 -4.88 -1.35 22.62
C SER A 97 -4.87 -2.74 23.28
N GLY A 98 -4.79 -2.84 24.60
CA GLY A 98 -4.74 -4.13 25.31
C GLY A 98 -3.46 -4.94 25.09
N ILE A 99 -2.45 -4.35 24.41
CA ILE A 99 -1.22 -5.04 23.99
C ILE A 99 -0.33 -5.36 25.20
N THR A 100 -0.12 -4.39 26.10
CA THR A 100 0.72 -4.60 27.28
C THR A 100 0.16 -5.67 28.21
N GLN A 101 -1.16 -5.74 28.34
CA GLN A 101 -1.83 -6.70 29.21
C GLN A 101 -1.62 -8.16 28.77
N VAL A 102 -1.52 -8.41 27.46
CA VAL A 102 -1.25 -9.76 26.93
C VAL A 102 0.24 -10.13 26.96
N GLN A 103 1.12 -9.14 27.16
CA GLN A 103 2.56 -9.38 27.38
C GLN A 103 2.89 -9.84 28.81
N ASP A 104 1.95 -9.71 29.75
CA ASP A 104 2.15 -10.14 31.13
C ASP A 104 2.41 -11.63 31.26
N ALA A 105 3.05 -12.03 32.37
CA ALA A 105 3.48 -13.41 32.63
C ALA A 105 2.35 -14.46 32.52
N ARG A 106 1.09 -14.04 32.65
CA ARG A 106 -0.07 -14.94 32.55
C ARG A 106 -0.31 -15.42 31.11
N LEU A 107 -0.25 -14.52 30.11
CA LEU A 107 -0.43 -14.85 28.69
C LEU A 107 0.92 -14.92 27.95
N ASN A 108 1.86 -14.04 28.30
CA ASN A 108 3.23 -13.98 27.77
C ASN A 108 3.29 -13.96 26.23
N LEU A 109 2.40 -13.19 25.61
CA LEU A 109 2.32 -13.07 24.16
C LEU A 109 3.22 -11.91 23.68
N THR A 110 4.31 -12.27 23.02
CA THR A 110 5.40 -11.37 22.64
C THR A 110 5.73 -11.46 21.14
N GLY A 111 4.92 -12.22 20.39
CA GLY A 111 5.18 -12.55 18.98
C GLY A 111 6.20 -13.68 18.77
N ARG A 112 6.67 -14.33 19.84
CA ARG A 112 7.62 -15.44 19.76
C ARG A 112 7.11 -16.53 18.83
N GLY A 113 7.99 -17.00 17.91
CA GLY A 113 7.65 -18.05 16.96
C GLY A 113 6.85 -17.56 15.75
N VAL A 114 6.51 -16.28 15.67
CA VAL A 114 5.83 -15.63 14.54
C VAL A 114 6.86 -14.92 13.66
N ILE A 115 6.58 -14.76 12.38
CA ILE A 115 7.38 -13.98 11.42
C ILE A 115 6.59 -12.73 11.05
N LEU A 116 7.16 -11.55 11.30
CA LEU A 116 6.69 -10.27 10.77
C LEU A 116 7.32 -10.04 9.39
N ALA A 117 6.49 -9.75 8.40
CA ALA A 117 6.87 -9.67 6.99
C ALA A 117 6.50 -8.29 6.40
N PHE A 118 7.49 -7.56 5.88
CA PHE A 118 7.32 -6.21 5.35
C PHE A 118 7.82 -6.12 3.91
N ALA A 119 7.05 -5.47 3.05
CA ALA A 119 7.47 -5.01 1.73
C ALA A 119 7.40 -3.48 1.74
N ASP A 120 8.55 -2.81 1.80
CA ASP A 120 8.63 -1.37 2.05
C ASP A 120 9.96 -0.78 1.55
N THR A 121 10.40 0.35 2.07
CA THR A 121 11.66 1.05 1.70
C THR A 121 12.93 0.33 2.15
N GLY A 122 12.81 -0.74 2.92
CA GLY A 122 13.92 -1.50 3.49
C GLY A 122 13.94 -1.50 5.01
N ILE A 123 15.10 -1.76 5.59
CA ILE A 123 15.33 -1.76 7.03
C ILE A 123 16.77 -1.37 7.35
N ASN A 124 16.96 -0.55 8.37
CA ASN A 124 18.29 -0.37 8.97
C ASN A 124 18.62 -1.57 9.87
N TYR A 125 19.10 -2.65 9.27
CA TYR A 125 19.40 -3.91 9.97
C TYR A 125 20.46 -3.76 11.08
N ARG A 126 21.29 -2.70 11.03
CA ARG A 126 22.32 -2.42 12.03
C ARG A 126 21.76 -1.92 13.35
N ASN A 127 20.52 -1.39 13.35
CA ASN A 127 19.91 -0.89 14.57
C ASN A 127 19.72 -2.02 15.60
N ARG A 128 20.17 -1.77 16.84
CA ARG A 128 20.15 -2.74 17.96
C ARG A 128 18.78 -3.27 18.33
N ILE A 129 17.71 -2.51 18.01
CA ILE A 129 16.34 -2.96 18.29
C ILE A 129 15.91 -4.18 17.47
N PHE A 130 16.68 -4.58 16.46
CA PHE A 130 16.41 -5.78 15.66
C PHE A 130 17.28 -6.96 16.04
N ARG A 131 17.93 -6.92 17.20
CA ARG A 131 18.82 -7.99 17.70
C ARG A 131 18.20 -8.75 18.86
N ASN A 132 18.61 -10.00 19.01
CA ASN A 132 18.40 -10.81 20.20
C ASN A 132 19.32 -10.35 21.34
N ALA A 133 19.08 -10.86 22.55
CA ALA A 133 19.91 -10.55 23.72
C ALA A 133 21.37 -11.01 23.59
N ASP A 134 21.64 -12.02 22.76
CA ASP A 134 22.99 -12.51 22.44
C ASP A 134 23.71 -11.68 21.36
N GLY A 135 23.05 -10.63 20.84
CA GLY A 135 23.56 -9.76 19.79
C GLY A 135 23.30 -10.23 18.36
N SER A 136 22.80 -11.45 18.17
CA SER A 136 22.42 -11.95 16.86
C SER A 136 21.18 -11.22 16.32
N THR A 137 21.06 -11.12 14.98
CA THR A 137 19.90 -10.48 14.37
C THR A 137 18.63 -11.35 14.50
N ARG A 138 17.45 -10.68 14.64
CA ARG A 138 16.12 -11.29 14.47
C ARG A 138 15.62 -11.25 13.02
N ILE A 139 16.38 -10.62 12.14
CA ILE A 139 16.05 -10.55 10.71
C ILE A 139 16.50 -11.87 10.07
N LEU A 140 15.54 -12.63 9.55
CA LEU A 140 15.78 -13.92 8.89
C LEU A 140 16.37 -13.73 7.50
N ALA A 141 15.90 -12.72 6.77
CA ALA A 141 16.44 -12.34 5.47
C ALA A 141 15.99 -10.92 5.07
N ILE A 142 16.78 -10.32 4.18
CA ILE A 142 16.44 -9.11 3.44
C ILE A 142 16.56 -9.43 1.95
N TRP A 143 15.47 -9.24 1.19
CA TRP A 143 15.55 -9.19 -0.27
C TRP A 143 15.58 -7.73 -0.71
N ASP A 144 16.73 -7.29 -1.19
CA ASP A 144 16.90 -5.95 -1.74
C ASP A 144 16.70 -6.00 -3.26
N GLN A 145 15.57 -5.48 -3.74
CA GLN A 145 15.25 -5.45 -5.16
C GLN A 145 16.05 -4.38 -5.92
N THR A 146 16.75 -3.49 -5.22
CA THR A 146 17.56 -2.42 -5.83
C THR A 146 18.98 -2.84 -6.14
N VAL A 147 19.53 -3.80 -5.42
CA VAL A 147 20.91 -4.31 -5.56
C VAL A 147 20.92 -5.53 -6.48
N GLN A 148 21.73 -5.51 -7.54
CA GLN A 148 21.75 -6.56 -8.57
C GLN A 148 23.04 -7.39 -8.62
N GLU A 149 24.04 -7.03 -7.82
CA GLU A 149 25.38 -7.64 -7.85
C GLU A 149 25.46 -9.00 -7.16
N GLY A 150 24.50 -9.30 -6.28
CA GLY A 150 24.40 -10.57 -5.56
C GLY A 150 23.43 -11.57 -6.22
N GLU A 151 23.18 -12.68 -5.51
CA GLU A 151 22.26 -13.70 -5.95
C GLU A 151 20.81 -13.35 -5.55
N PRO A 152 19.85 -13.48 -6.47
CA PRO A 152 18.44 -13.31 -6.12
C PRO A 152 17.95 -14.48 -5.25
N PRO A 153 16.81 -14.34 -4.54
CA PRO A 153 16.21 -15.45 -3.83
C PRO A 153 15.88 -16.62 -4.77
N GLU A 154 15.85 -17.83 -4.23
CA GLU A 154 15.53 -19.03 -5.02
C GLU A 154 14.15 -18.91 -5.70
N GLY A 155 14.12 -19.06 -7.02
CA GLY A 155 12.92 -18.93 -7.85
C GLY A 155 12.54 -17.49 -8.23
N PHE A 156 13.42 -16.52 -7.92
CA PHE A 156 13.29 -15.13 -8.36
C PHE A 156 14.42 -14.78 -9.33
N LEU A 157 14.26 -13.69 -10.10
CA LEU A 157 15.14 -13.39 -11.23
C LEU A 157 15.96 -12.11 -11.06
N TYR A 158 15.72 -11.32 -10.00
CA TYR A 158 16.35 -10.02 -9.77
C TYR A 158 16.51 -9.71 -8.28
N GLY A 159 17.24 -8.65 -7.98
CA GLY A 159 17.56 -8.26 -6.61
C GLY A 159 18.64 -9.13 -6.00
N THR A 160 18.95 -8.88 -4.74
CA THR A 160 19.90 -9.65 -3.94
C THR A 160 19.27 -10.06 -2.62
N GLU A 161 19.38 -11.33 -2.25
CA GLU A 161 18.98 -11.83 -0.94
C GLU A 161 20.18 -11.78 0.01
N TYR A 162 19.95 -11.29 1.23
CA TYR A 162 20.89 -11.34 2.34
C TYR A 162 20.30 -12.19 3.44
N THR A 163 20.95 -13.31 3.73
CA THR A 163 20.52 -14.27 4.74
C THR A 163 20.85 -13.79 6.16
N LYS A 164 20.21 -14.43 7.16
CA LYS A 164 20.50 -14.17 8.58
C LYS A 164 21.98 -14.30 8.89
N GLU A 165 22.65 -15.32 8.34
CA GLU A 165 24.07 -15.60 8.56
C GLU A 165 24.97 -14.48 8.01
N GLU A 166 24.61 -13.90 6.87
CA GLU A 166 25.35 -12.77 6.28
C GLU A 166 25.12 -11.49 7.08
N ILE A 167 23.89 -11.26 7.54
CA ILE A 167 23.57 -10.12 8.40
C ILE A 167 24.31 -10.24 9.74
N ASP A 168 24.31 -11.41 10.39
CA ASP A 168 25.04 -11.64 11.64
C ASP A 168 26.57 -11.43 11.45
N ARG A 169 27.12 -11.91 10.33
CA ARG A 169 28.54 -11.68 9.98
C ARG A 169 28.83 -10.18 9.79
N ALA A 170 27.96 -9.44 9.10
CA ALA A 170 28.09 -8.00 8.93
C ALA A 170 28.09 -7.26 10.28
N LEU A 171 27.17 -7.61 11.17
CA LEU A 171 27.07 -7.02 12.51
C LEU A 171 28.29 -7.31 13.39
N GLN A 172 28.91 -8.49 13.26
CA GLN A 172 30.14 -8.85 13.99
C GLN A 172 31.34 -8.01 13.56
N THR A 173 31.41 -7.58 12.29
CA THR A 173 32.52 -6.72 11.81
C THR A 173 32.46 -5.32 12.42
N GLU A 174 31.27 -4.74 12.59
CA GLU A 174 31.10 -3.43 13.25
C GLU A 174 31.43 -3.47 14.74
N SER A 175 31.13 -4.57 15.42
CA SER A 175 31.37 -4.73 16.86
C SER A 175 32.85 -4.95 17.23
N GLY A 176 33.76 -4.99 16.26
CA GLY A 176 35.19 -5.24 16.49
C GLY A 176 35.50 -6.64 17.05
N ILE A 177 34.54 -7.56 17.03
CA ILE A 177 34.66 -8.92 17.62
C ILE A 177 35.51 -9.84 16.71
N ILE A 178 35.64 -9.51 15.42
CA ILE A 178 36.56 -10.19 14.50
C ILE A 178 37.92 -9.55 14.62
N GLY A 179 38.61 -9.79 15.72
CA GLY A 179 39.93 -9.23 15.99
C GLY A 179 40.61 -9.82 17.21
N ASN A 180 40.47 -11.14 17.45
CA ASN A 180 41.25 -11.79 18.48
C ASN A 180 42.52 -12.40 17.86
N GLY A 181 43.63 -11.67 18.03
CA GLY A 181 44.96 -12.25 18.14
C GLY A 181 45.75 -12.43 16.86
N SER A 182 46.30 -11.38 16.34
CA SER A 182 47.72 -11.31 15.98
C SER A 182 48.03 -9.93 15.42
N THR A 183 48.86 -9.19 16.13
CA THR A 183 49.59 -8.03 15.60
C THR A 183 50.52 -8.46 14.50
N THR A 184 50.09 -8.37 13.24
CA THR A 184 50.96 -8.27 12.09
C THR A 184 50.51 -7.13 11.21
N THR A 185 51.33 -6.10 11.24
CA THR A 185 51.35 -4.94 10.38
C THR A 185 51.40 -5.37 8.92
N ALA A 186 50.27 -5.37 8.21
CA ALA A 186 50.13 -5.08 6.78
C ALA A 186 48.71 -5.46 6.32
N GLY A 187 47.87 -4.46 6.05
CA GLY A 187 46.76 -4.64 5.11
C GLY A 187 45.47 -5.27 5.64
N ILE A 188 45.04 -5.04 6.90
CA ILE A 188 43.67 -5.30 7.30
C ILE A 188 42.82 -4.13 6.75
N GLN A 189 42.15 -4.37 5.62
CA GLN A 189 41.02 -3.54 5.22
C GLN A 189 39.98 -3.61 6.34
N ASN A 190 39.59 -2.47 6.91
CA ASN A 190 38.47 -2.39 7.82
C ASN A 190 37.19 -2.69 7.03
N VAL A 191 36.80 -3.96 6.97
CA VAL A 191 35.53 -4.38 6.35
C VAL A 191 34.40 -3.80 7.20
N ARG A 192 33.56 -3.00 6.59
CA ARG A 192 32.36 -2.44 7.23
C ARG A 192 31.18 -3.38 7.03
N ALA A 193 30.17 -3.30 7.87
CA ALA A 193 28.95 -4.09 7.71
C ALA A 193 28.32 -3.89 6.32
N LEU A 194 28.36 -2.67 5.80
CA LEU A 194 27.84 -2.32 4.47
C LEU A 194 28.67 -2.88 3.30
N ASP A 195 29.88 -3.36 3.55
CA ASP A 195 30.66 -4.07 2.51
C ASP A 195 30.17 -5.52 2.34
N ILE A 196 29.48 -6.06 3.35
CA ILE A 196 28.90 -7.41 3.36
C ILE A 196 27.41 -7.36 3.00
N VAL A 197 26.65 -6.45 3.61
CA VAL A 197 25.22 -6.24 3.38
C VAL A 197 24.98 -4.77 3.05
N PRO A 198 25.08 -4.36 1.76
CA PRO A 198 24.94 -2.97 1.33
C PRO A 198 23.50 -2.46 1.28
N SER A 199 22.55 -3.19 1.83
CA SER A 199 21.14 -2.75 1.89
C SER A 199 20.94 -1.65 2.92
N ILE A 200 20.38 -0.52 2.48
CA ILE A 200 20.14 0.67 3.30
C ILE A 200 18.70 1.12 3.10
N ASP A 201 18.03 1.52 4.18
CA ASP A 201 16.73 2.20 4.12
C ASP A 201 16.95 3.72 4.08
N GLU A 202 17.06 4.29 2.87
CA GLU A 202 17.32 5.71 2.68
C GLU A 202 16.14 6.59 3.11
N ASN A 203 14.91 6.09 3.01
CA ASN A 203 13.70 6.80 3.42
C ASN A 203 13.46 6.68 4.93
N GLY A 204 13.66 5.50 5.47
CA GLY A 204 13.41 5.16 6.87
C GLY A 204 11.97 4.76 7.18
N HIS A 205 11.04 4.76 6.21
CA HIS A 205 9.66 4.37 6.44
C HIS A 205 9.56 2.91 6.88
N GLY A 206 10.17 1.98 6.15
CA GLY A 206 10.18 0.56 6.50
C GLY A 206 10.82 0.29 7.87
N THR A 207 11.95 0.95 8.17
CA THR A 207 12.60 0.84 9.48
C THR A 207 11.66 1.25 10.61
N ARG A 208 10.89 2.34 10.44
CA ARG A 208 9.91 2.82 11.44
C ARG A 208 8.78 1.81 11.65
N LEU A 209 8.22 1.26 10.57
CA LEU A 209 7.14 0.26 10.67
C LEU A 209 7.59 -1.01 11.38
N VAL A 210 8.75 -1.55 10.99
CA VAL A 210 9.31 -2.76 11.62
C VAL A 210 9.64 -2.50 13.09
N SER A 211 10.21 -1.32 13.41
CA SER A 211 10.50 -0.93 14.77
C SER A 211 9.23 -0.94 15.62
N LEU A 212 8.17 -0.26 15.17
CA LEU A 212 6.92 -0.16 15.90
C LEU A 212 6.26 -1.52 16.12
N ALA A 213 6.19 -2.37 15.09
CA ALA A 213 5.55 -3.67 15.19
C ALA A 213 6.32 -4.67 16.04
N GLY A 214 7.67 -4.71 15.89
CA GLY A 214 8.50 -5.79 16.39
C GLY A 214 9.89 -5.39 16.89
N GLY A 215 10.16 -4.12 17.19
CA GLY A 215 11.44 -3.70 17.80
C GLY A 215 11.64 -4.29 19.20
N SER A 216 12.85 -4.70 19.52
CA SER A 216 13.20 -5.26 20.84
C SER A 216 13.06 -4.20 21.93
N ARG A 217 12.81 -4.63 23.16
CA ARG A 217 12.89 -3.77 24.35
C ARG A 217 14.32 -3.28 24.56
N LEU A 218 14.48 -2.01 24.87
CA LEU A 218 15.78 -1.40 25.16
C LEU A 218 16.08 -1.43 26.67
N GLY A 219 16.64 -2.57 27.16
CA GLY A 219 17.08 -2.73 28.56
C GLY A 219 15.96 -3.02 29.56
N GLU A 220 16.32 -3.37 30.81
CA GLU A 220 15.39 -3.49 31.93
C GLU A 220 14.89 -2.11 32.36
N GLY A 221 13.56 -1.91 32.35
CA GLY A 221 12.95 -0.60 32.64
C GLY A 221 12.91 0.34 31.42
N SER A 222 13.12 -0.20 30.23
CA SER A 222 13.16 0.56 28.98
C SER A 222 11.90 1.38 28.71
N VAL A 223 12.16 2.60 28.27
CA VAL A 223 11.17 3.55 27.74
C VAL A 223 10.51 3.04 26.44
N TYR A 224 11.18 2.13 25.71
CA TYR A 224 10.70 1.62 24.45
C TYR A 224 10.26 0.15 24.53
N ASN A 225 9.05 -0.12 24.02
CA ASN A 225 8.47 -1.45 23.88
C ASN A 225 7.65 -1.50 22.58
N SER A 226 7.62 -2.67 21.94
CA SER A 226 6.75 -2.92 20.81
C SER A 226 5.81 -4.11 21.08
N PRO A 227 4.72 -4.29 20.30
CA PRO A 227 3.82 -5.41 20.49
C PRO A 227 4.52 -6.76 20.38
N ALA A 228 5.25 -7.00 19.29
CA ALA A 228 5.82 -8.31 18.96
C ALA A 228 7.36 -8.33 19.07
N PHE A 229 7.90 -7.87 20.19
CA PHE A 229 9.35 -7.67 20.39
C PHE A 229 10.19 -8.97 20.35
N GLN A 230 9.58 -10.15 20.30
CA GLN A 230 10.25 -11.45 20.12
C GLN A 230 9.91 -12.13 18.79
N ALA A 231 9.19 -11.47 17.89
CA ALA A 231 8.98 -11.99 16.55
C ALA A 231 10.26 -11.94 15.72
N ASP A 232 10.43 -12.89 14.80
CA ASP A 232 11.43 -12.78 13.75
C ASP A 232 10.91 -11.89 12.62
N ILE A 233 11.82 -11.37 11.81
CA ILE A 233 11.54 -10.33 10.84
C ILE A 233 12.03 -10.79 9.45
N VAL A 234 11.24 -10.53 8.40
CA VAL A 234 11.68 -10.63 7.00
C VAL A 234 11.28 -9.34 6.28
N VAL A 235 12.20 -8.77 5.53
CA VAL A 235 11.95 -7.50 4.83
C VAL A 235 12.29 -7.64 3.35
N VAL A 236 11.44 -7.07 2.51
CA VAL A 236 11.76 -6.79 1.11
C VAL A 236 11.92 -5.29 0.94
N LYS A 237 13.10 -4.85 0.54
CA LYS A 237 13.31 -3.49 0.06
C LYS A 237 12.86 -3.42 -1.38
N LEU A 238 11.80 -2.68 -1.63
CA LEU A 238 11.22 -2.51 -2.95
C LEU A 238 12.10 -1.62 -3.84
N LYS A 239 12.20 -1.95 -5.11
CA LYS A 239 12.80 -1.05 -6.10
C LYS A 239 11.79 0.04 -6.51
N PRO A 240 12.25 1.24 -6.86
CA PRO A 240 11.38 2.28 -7.41
C PRO A 240 10.66 1.80 -8.68
N ALA A 241 9.44 2.31 -8.88
CA ALA A 241 8.70 2.06 -10.11
C ALA A 241 9.50 2.56 -11.32
N LYS A 242 9.44 1.79 -12.43
CA LYS A 242 10.09 2.15 -13.69
C LYS A 242 9.57 3.48 -14.24
N GLU A 243 10.40 4.16 -15.00
CA GLU A 243 10.14 5.50 -15.53
C GLU A 243 8.84 5.57 -16.35
N TYR A 244 8.59 4.58 -17.25
CA TYR A 244 7.35 4.56 -18.04
C TYR A 244 6.08 4.58 -17.17
N LEU A 245 6.11 3.92 -16.01
CA LEU A 245 4.97 3.85 -15.11
C LEU A 245 4.80 5.17 -14.35
N ARG A 246 5.91 5.77 -13.93
CA ARG A 246 5.92 7.12 -13.33
C ARG A 246 5.41 8.17 -14.32
N GLU A 247 5.87 8.13 -15.58
CA GLU A 247 5.39 9.00 -16.66
C GLU A 247 3.89 8.82 -16.91
N TYR A 248 3.43 7.56 -16.95
CA TYR A 248 2.01 7.26 -17.17
C TYR A 248 1.12 7.86 -16.08
N TYR A 249 1.49 7.66 -14.82
CA TYR A 249 0.76 8.18 -13.66
C TYR A 249 1.11 9.62 -13.28
N GLN A 250 1.94 10.31 -14.03
CA GLN A 250 2.35 11.71 -13.78
C GLN A 250 3.01 11.88 -12.39
N ILE A 251 3.84 10.92 -11.97
CA ILE A 251 4.48 10.96 -10.66
C ILE A 251 5.65 11.96 -10.67
N PRO A 252 5.67 12.95 -9.78
CA PRO A 252 6.74 13.95 -9.71
C PRO A 252 8.11 13.32 -9.44
N ASP A 253 9.17 13.98 -9.90
CA ASP A 253 10.54 13.58 -9.61
C ASP A 253 10.81 13.61 -8.10
N GLY A 254 11.58 12.63 -7.63
CA GLY A 254 11.99 12.50 -6.22
C GLY A 254 10.91 11.90 -5.28
N VAL A 255 9.67 11.73 -5.75
CA VAL A 255 8.61 11.07 -4.97
C VAL A 255 8.81 9.56 -4.96
N SER A 256 8.71 8.94 -3.79
CA SER A 256 8.77 7.48 -3.65
C SER A 256 7.51 6.84 -4.22
N ALA A 257 7.66 6.01 -5.25
CA ALA A 257 6.57 5.29 -5.88
C ALA A 257 7.01 3.89 -6.30
N TYR A 258 6.14 2.91 -6.09
CA TYR A 258 6.42 1.49 -6.28
C TYR A 258 5.39 0.83 -7.20
N SER A 259 5.83 -0.15 -7.99
CA SER A 259 4.93 -0.93 -8.84
C SER A 259 4.25 -2.05 -8.05
N SER A 260 2.96 -2.26 -8.26
CA SER A 260 2.24 -3.39 -7.67
C SER A 260 2.82 -4.74 -8.09
N THR A 261 3.49 -4.83 -9.25
CA THR A 261 4.20 -6.06 -9.67
C THR A 261 5.35 -6.40 -8.74
N ASP A 262 6.14 -5.40 -8.32
CA ASP A 262 7.25 -5.61 -7.39
C ASP A 262 6.75 -5.97 -5.99
N VAL A 263 5.62 -5.39 -5.57
CA VAL A 263 4.96 -5.74 -4.29
C VAL A 263 4.37 -7.15 -4.36
N MET A 264 3.75 -7.57 -5.48
CA MET A 264 3.29 -8.96 -5.64
C MET A 264 4.43 -9.96 -5.53
N MET A 265 5.56 -9.69 -6.17
CA MET A 265 6.75 -10.54 -6.07
C MET A 265 7.33 -10.54 -4.65
N ALA A 266 7.32 -9.38 -3.96
CA ALA A 266 7.71 -9.29 -2.56
C ALA A 266 6.82 -10.15 -1.66
N VAL A 267 5.49 -10.06 -1.79
CA VAL A 267 4.54 -10.86 -1.02
C VAL A 267 4.69 -12.35 -1.32
N LYS A 268 4.97 -12.74 -2.58
CA LYS A 268 5.28 -14.13 -2.95
C LYS A 268 6.53 -14.64 -2.23
N TYR A 269 7.59 -13.83 -2.17
CA TYR A 269 8.81 -14.16 -1.44
C TYR A 269 8.53 -14.32 0.06
N LEU A 270 7.86 -13.35 0.67
CA LEU A 270 7.50 -13.36 2.08
C LEU A 270 6.60 -14.56 2.44
N ASP A 271 5.65 -14.97 1.57
CA ASP A 271 4.81 -16.18 1.77
C ASP A 271 5.64 -17.47 1.78
N SER A 272 6.79 -17.51 1.10
CA SER A 272 7.66 -18.68 1.08
C SER A 272 8.17 -19.05 2.48
N PHE A 273 8.42 -18.07 3.35
CA PHE A 273 8.90 -18.26 4.72
C PHE A 273 7.93 -19.07 5.58
N ALA A 274 6.62 -18.89 5.39
CA ALA A 274 5.64 -19.67 6.09
C ALA A 274 5.68 -21.17 5.73
N LYS A 275 6.08 -21.49 4.51
CA LYS A 275 6.25 -22.89 4.04
C LYS A 275 7.56 -23.49 4.54
N VAL A 276 8.66 -22.73 4.39
CA VAL A 276 10.01 -23.17 4.78
C VAL A 276 10.11 -23.37 6.28
N PHE A 277 9.68 -22.40 7.07
CA PHE A 277 9.80 -22.43 8.53
C PHE A 277 8.61 -23.08 9.23
N ARG A 278 7.49 -23.35 8.53
CA ARG A 278 6.22 -23.86 9.08
C ARG A 278 5.72 -23.01 10.26
N ARG A 279 5.83 -21.70 10.12
CA ARG A 279 5.47 -20.71 11.13
C ARG A 279 4.41 -19.75 10.58
N PRO A 280 3.60 -19.14 11.45
CA PRO A 280 2.68 -18.08 11.03
C PRO A 280 3.46 -16.85 10.54
N VAL A 281 2.93 -16.21 9.47
CA VAL A 281 3.47 -14.98 8.90
C VAL A 281 2.41 -13.90 8.98
N VAL A 282 2.79 -12.74 9.52
CA VAL A 282 1.99 -11.53 9.55
C VAL A 282 2.59 -10.52 8.57
N PHE A 283 1.84 -10.22 7.53
CA PHE A 283 2.21 -9.23 6.51
C PHE A 283 1.73 -7.85 6.94
N CYS A 284 2.56 -6.84 6.75
CA CYS A 284 2.21 -5.45 6.93
C CYS A 284 2.51 -4.67 5.65
N LEU A 285 1.48 -4.03 5.08
CA LEU A 285 1.60 -3.17 3.91
C LEU A 285 1.22 -1.75 4.28
N GLY A 286 2.21 -0.84 4.24
CA GLY A 286 2.12 0.56 4.63
C GLY A 286 1.99 1.53 3.45
N MET A 287 1.51 1.07 2.28
CA MET A 287 1.43 1.84 1.04
C MET A 287 0.08 1.69 0.36
N GLY A 288 -0.26 2.64 -0.51
CA GLY A 288 -1.51 2.59 -1.24
C GLY A 288 -1.60 3.64 -2.35
N THR A 289 -2.75 3.66 -3.02
CA THR A 289 -3.09 4.58 -4.11
C THR A 289 -4.59 4.88 -4.14
N ASN A 290 -4.97 6.05 -4.65
CA ASN A 290 -6.38 6.38 -4.90
C ASN A 290 -6.89 5.85 -6.25
N PHE A 291 -6.01 5.21 -7.04
CA PHE A 291 -6.43 4.60 -8.30
C PHE A 291 -7.10 3.25 -8.09
N ARG A 292 -7.95 2.85 -9.03
CA ARG A 292 -8.77 1.64 -9.09
C ARG A 292 -10.16 1.78 -8.46
N ASP A 293 -10.88 0.67 -8.53
CA ASP A 293 -12.32 0.54 -8.28
C ASP A 293 -12.78 0.74 -6.82
N HIS A 294 -11.86 0.81 -5.88
CA HIS A 294 -12.15 0.84 -4.44
C HIS A 294 -13.07 -0.31 -3.93
N GLU A 295 -13.01 -1.45 -4.65
CA GLU A 295 -13.80 -2.67 -4.37
C GLU A 295 -12.97 -3.94 -4.30
N SER A 296 -11.69 -3.91 -4.67
CA SER A 296 -10.79 -5.07 -4.77
C SER A 296 -10.94 -5.91 -6.03
N GLY A 297 -11.51 -5.39 -7.11
CA GLY A 297 -11.62 -6.06 -8.40
C GLY A 297 -10.28 -6.24 -9.12
N GLY A 298 -9.30 -5.37 -8.88
CA GLY A 298 -7.99 -5.41 -9.52
C GLY A 298 -7.16 -6.67 -9.21
N ALA A 299 -6.28 -7.07 -10.14
CA ALA A 299 -5.45 -8.28 -10.00
C ALA A 299 -4.56 -8.25 -8.75
N PHE A 300 -4.01 -7.08 -8.40
CA PHE A 300 -3.21 -6.90 -7.20
C PHE A 300 -4.01 -7.22 -5.92
N SER A 301 -5.18 -6.62 -5.75
CA SER A 301 -6.04 -6.87 -4.59
C SER A 301 -6.51 -8.32 -4.51
N ARG A 302 -6.87 -8.95 -5.65
CA ARG A 302 -7.22 -10.37 -5.71
C ARG A 302 -6.06 -11.28 -5.30
N TYR A 303 -4.83 -10.95 -5.72
CA TYR A 303 -3.64 -11.69 -5.30
C TYR A 303 -3.44 -11.59 -3.78
N LEU A 304 -3.49 -10.39 -3.21
CA LEU A 304 -3.36 -10.19 -1.76
C LEU A 304 -4.43 -10.97 -0.99
N ASN A 305 -5.68 -10.96 -1.49
CA ASN A 305 -6.76 -11.74 -0.88
C ASN A 305 -6.48 -13.24 -0.94
N SER A 306 -5.89 -13.74 -2.04
CA SER A 306 -5.50 -15.15 -2.16
C SER A 306 -4.47 -15.56 -1.10
N ILE A 307 -3.56 -14.66 -0.73
CA ILE A 307 -2.58 -14.88 0.35
C ILE A 307 -3.26 -14.82 1.72
N ALA A 308 -4.09 -13.80 1.98
CA ALA A 308 -4.83 -13.64 3.24
C ALA A 308 -5.77 -14.81 3.55
N SER A 309 -6.30 -15.46 2.51
CA SER A 309 -7.15 -16.65 2.63
C SER A 309 -6.40 -17.94 2.99
N LYS A 310 -5.06 -17.95 2.95
CA LYS A 310 -4.26 -19.13 3.34
C LYS A 310 -4.17 -19.25 4.86
N ARG A 311 -4.00 -20.49 5.34
CA ARG A 311 -3.81 -20.79 6.77
C ARG A 311 -2.52 -20.19 7.30
N SER A 312 -2.57 -19.64 8.49
CA SER A 312 -1.43 -19.05 9.21
C SER A 312 -0.77 -17.87 8.45
N ARG A 313 -1.53 -17.20 7.58
CA ARG A 313 -1.18 -15.92 6.94
C ARG A 313 -2.16 -14.87 7.42
N ILE A 314 -1.63 -13.84 8.01
CA ILE A 314 -2.43 -12.72 8.49
C ILE A 314 -1.94 -11.47 7.75
N MET A 315 -2.84 -10.79 7.06
CA MET A 315 -2.50 -9.63 6.26
C MET A 315 -3.10 -8.37 6.89
N VAL A 316 -2.25 -7.39 7.14
CA VAL A 316 -2.63 -6.08 7.66
C VAL A 316 -2.29 -5.03 6.62
N ILE A 317 -3.24 -4.18 6.31
CA ILE A 317 -3.12 -3.13 5.29
C ILE A 317 -3.54 -1.79 5.90
N THR A 318 -2.80 -0.73 5.59
CA THR A 318 -3.15 0.64 6.01
C THR A 318 -4.41 1.13 5.30
N GLY A 319 -5.23 1.93 5.98
CA GLY A 319 -6.37 2.63 5.39
C GLY A 319 -5.99 3.88 4.58
N GLY A 320 -4.75 4.37 4.73
CA GLY A 320 -4.26 5.55 4.04
C GLY A 320 -4.51 6.87 4.78
N ASN A 321 -3.94 7.96 4.22
CA ASN A 321 -3.96 9.31 4.81
C ASN A 321 -4.82 10.31 3.99
N GLU A 322 -5.85 9.85 3.29
CA GLU A 322 -6.61 10.66 2.33
C GLU A 322 -7.96 11.18 2.87
N GLY A 323 -8.26 10.98 4.16
CA GLY A 323 -9.58 11.28 4.75
C GLY A 323 -9.99 12.76 4.69
N ASN A 324 -9.05 13.70 4.65
CA ASN A 324 -9.29 15.14 4.53
C ASN A 324 -8.59 15.78 3.32
N ALA A 325 -8.03 14.99 2.41
CA ALA A 325 -7.30 15.47 1.25
C ALA A 325 -8.20 16.11 0.17
N SER A 326 -9.52 15.90 0.26
CA SER A 326 -10.49 16.37 -0.74
C SER A 326 -10.28 15.77 -2.14
N HIS A 327 -9.79 14.52 -2.19
CA HIS A 327 -9.46 13.81 -3.43
C HIS A 327 -10.54 12.83 -3.88
N HIS A 328 -11.70 12.81 -3.23
CA HIS A 328 -12.84 12.00 -3.64
C HIS A 328 -14.08 12.86 -3.83
N TYR A 329 -14.81 12.60 -4.93
CA TYR A 329 -16.11 13.16 -5.23
C TYR A 329 -17.11 12.03 -5.49
N ARG A 330 -18.31 12.13 -4.89
CA ARG A 330 -19.42 11.23 -5.18
C ARG A 330 -20.59 12.02 -5.77
N GLY A 331 -20.94 11.71 -7.02
CA GLY A 331 -22.07 12.29 -7.72
C GLY A 331 -23.23 11.31 -7.84
N ARG A 332 -24.44 11.87 -8.04
CA ARG A 332 -25.65 11.13 -8.40
C ARG A 332 -26.22 11.74 -9.67
N PHE A 333 -26.63 10.90 -10.59
CA PHE A 333 -27.32 11.40 -11.76
C PHE A 333 -28.73 11.87 -11.36
N PRO A 334 -29.12 13.11 -11.75
CA PRO A 334 -30.45 13.61 -11.43
C PRO A 334 -31.54 12.71 -12.05
N GLU A 335 -32.61 12.42 -11.31
CA GLU A 335 -33.72 11.64 -11.82
C GLU A 335 -34.27 12.22 -13.14
N GLY A 336 -34.43 11.36 -14.13
CA GLY A 336 -34.70 11.68 -15.53
C GLY A 336 -36.04 12.40 -15.85
N ASN A 337 -36.37 13.48 -15.13
CA ASN A 337 -37.42 14.43 -15.47
C ASN A 337 -36.88 15.76 -16.02
N GLY A 338 -35.60 15.81 -16.46
CA GLY A 338 -35.01 16.98 -17.08
C GLY A 338 -35.76 17.35 -18.37
N ARG A 339 -36.73 18.26 -18.26
CA ARG A 339 -37.11 19.09 -19.38
C ARG A 339 -35.97 20.09 -19.55
N GLY A 340 -35.18 19.95 -20.62
CA GLY A 340 -34.31 21.03 -21.06
C GLY A 340 -35.09 22.33 -21.09
N GLU A 341 -34.47 23.47 -20.85
CA GLU A 341 -35.11 24.80 -20.92
C GLU A 341 -35.97 25.02 -22.17
N ASN A 342 -35.76 24.24 -23.22
CA ASN A 342 -36.51 24.24 -24.49
C ASN A 342 -37.58 23.13 -24.61
N GLY A 343 -37.88 22.37 -23.55
CA GLY A 343 -38.88 21.32 -23.60
C GLY A 343 -38.46 20.03 -24.31
N ASP A 344 -37.19 19.89 -24.65
CA ASP A 344 -36.64 18.72 -25.30
C ASP A 344 -36.45 17.59 -24.27
N ARG A 345 -37.10 16.44 -24.50
CA ARG A 345 -37.07 15.26 -23.61
C ARG A 345 -35.79 14.45 -23.73
N ASN A 346 -34.79 14.90 -24.48
CA ASN A 346 -33.63 14.11 -24.90
C ASN A 346 -32.28 14.57 -24.34
N VAL A 347 -32.22 15.53 -23.39
CA VAL A 347 -30.95 15.91 -22.76
C VAL A 347 -30.70 14.97 -21.59
N ALA A 348 -29.61 14.21 -21.61
CA ALA A 348 -29.13 13.48 -20.46
C ALA A 348 -28.83 14.50 -19.35
N SER A 349 -29.26 14.21 -18.12
CA SER A 349 -28.94 15.07 -16.99
C SER A 349 -27.45 14.95 -16.66
N GLU A 350 -26.77 16.10 -16.62
CA GLU A 350 -25.35 16.17 -16.31
C GLU A 350 -25.16 16.60 -14.85
N GLU A 351 -24.33 15.89 -14.11
CA GLU A 351 -23.81 16.30 -12.81
C GLU A 351 -22.41 16.86 -12.98
N SER A 352 -22.15 18.02 -12.42
CA SER A 352 -20.89 18.74 -12.58
C SER A 352 -20.06 18.72 -11.30
N MET A 353 -18.79 18.36 -11.42
CA MET A 353 -17.79 18.46 -10.35
C MET A 353 -16.75 19.53 -10.71
N GLU A 354 -16.33 20.29 -9.71
CA GLU A 354 -15.33 21.34 -9.84
C GLU A 354 -14.03 20.87 -9.19
N VAL A 355 -12.94 20.94 -9.98
CA VAL A 355 -11.57 20.60 -9.56
C VAL A 355 -10.72 21.85 -9.57
N TYR A 356 -10.18 22.21 -8.41
CA TYR A 356 -9.19 23.27 -8.31
C TYR A 356 -7.80 22.72 -8.61
N VAL A 357 -7.07 23.40 -9.47
CA VAL A 357 -5.68 23.11 -9.84
C VAL A 357 -4.82 24.29 -9.48
N SER A 358 -3.81 24.09 -8.63
CA SER A 358 -2.86 25.12 -8.24
C SER A 358 -1.87 25.46 -9.35
N GLU A 359 -1.21 26.60 -9.24
CA GLU A 359 -0.04 26.93 -10.07
C GLU A 359 1.12 25.96 -9.79
N GLY A 360 1.83 25.56 -10.85
CA GLY A 360 2.98 24.66 -10.77
C GLY A 360 2.65 23.17 -10.73
N VAL A 361 1.44 22.78 -11.14
CA VAL A 361 1.06 21.38 -11.39
C VAL A 361 1.45 21.01 -12.83
N ASP A 362 2.40 20.10 -13.00
CA ASP A 362 2.83 19.61 -14.32
C ASP A 362 1.81 18.65 -14.94
N GLY A 363 1.11 17.89 -14.10
CA GLY A 363 0.06 16.97 -14.53
C GLY A 363 -0.47 16.09 -13.40
N PHE A 364 -1.60 15.45 -13.69
CA PHE A 364 -2.23 14.48 -12.80
C PHE A 364 -3.21 13.59 -13.56
N LEU A 365 -3.62 12.48 -12.95
CA LEU A 365 -4.70 11.62 -13.43
C LEU A 365 -5.95 11.82 -12.57
N MET A 366 -7.12 11.67 -13.20
CA MET A 366 -8.40 11.57 -12.52
C MET A 366 -9.16 10.36 -13.05
N GLU A 367 -9.69 9.53 -12.16
CA GLU A 367 -10.54 8.39 -12.50
C GLU A 367 -11.99 8.68 -12.13
N VAL A 368 -12.94 8.30 -13.00
CA VAL A 368 -14.38 8.33 -12.74
C VAL A 368 -14.93 6.93 -12.94
N TRP A 369 -15.54 6.39 -11.89
CA TRP A 369 -16.04 5.02 -11.82
C TRP A 369 -17.55 4.99 -11.63
N THR A 370 -18.21 4.03 -12.26
CA THR A 370 -19.65 3.77 -12.07
C THR A 370 -19.98 2.31 -12.30
N GLU A 371 -21.03 1.84 -11.64
CA GLU A 371 -21.53 0.48 -11.82
C GLU A 371 -22.29 0.31 -13.16
N ALA A 372 -22.20 -0.88 -13.74
CA ALA A 372 -23.04 -1.22 -14.87
C ALA A 372 -24.54 -1.22 -14.47
N PRO A 373 -25.48 -0.80 -15.33
CA PRO A 373 -25.35 -0.56 -16.76
C PRO A 373 -25.23 0.92 -17.15
N VAL A 374 -24.67 1.78 -16.28
CA VAL A 374 -24.48 3.20 -16.59
C VAL A 374 -23.51 3.36 -17.77
N ASN A 375 -23.89 4.25 -18.71
CA ASN A 375 -23.02 4.62 -19.82
C ASN A 375 -22.56 6.06 -19.66
N LEU A 376 -21.28 6.20 -19.19
CA LEU A 376 -20.70 7.51 -18.91
C LEU A 376 -20.44 8.31 -20.20
N ALA A 377 -20.76 9.61 -20.14
CA ALA A 377 -20.21 10.60 -21.03
C ALA A 377 -19.63 11.76 -20.20
N VAL A 378 -18.49 12.28 -20.60
CA VAL A 378 -17.81 13.36 -19.86
C VAL A 378 -17.69 14.61 -20.73
N SER A 379 -18.00 15.77 -20.14
CA SER A 379 -17.73 17.10 -20.69
C SER A 379 -16.64 17.77 -19.88
N ILE A 380 -15.89 18.68 -20.49
CA ILE A 380 -14.77 19.36 -19.83
C ILE A 380 -14.85 20.86 -20.15
N ARG A 381 -14.81 21.69 -19.09
CA ARG A 381 -14.68 23.13 -19.22
C ARG A 381 -13.41 23.59 -18.50
N THR A 382 -12.58 24.33 -19.23
CA THR A 382 -11.33 24.90 -18.71
C THR A 382 -11.57 26.12 -17.83
N PRO A 383 -10.59 26.56 -17.03
CA PRO A 383 -10.67 27.83 -16.30
C PRO A 383 -10.85 29.04 -17.23
N GLY A 384 -10.31 29.02 -18.44
CA GLY A 384 -10.47 30.04 -19.47
C GLY A 384 -11.81 30.03 -20.20
N GLY A 385 -12.64 28.98 -19.99
CA GLY A 385 -13.99 28.87 -20.55
C GLY A 385 -14.09 28.06 -21.84
N GLU A 386 -13.02 27.48 -22.36
CA GLU A 386 -13.11 26.51 -23.46
C GLU A 386 -13.90 25.29 -22.99
N TYR A 387 -14.71 24.72 -23.89
CA TYR A 387 -15.63 23.64 -23.56
C TYR A 387 -15.52 22.49 -24.55
N ILE A 388 -15.50 21.29 -24.04
CA ILE A 388 -15.58 20.03 -24.79
C ILE A 388 -16.94 19.43 -24.50
N ASP A 389 -17.72 19.18 -25.57
CA ASP A 389 -19.03 18.54 -25.49
C ASP A 389 -18.92 17.12 -24.90
N PRO A 390 -20.00 16.62 -24.26
CA PRO A 390 -20.02 15.27 -23.70
C PRO A 390 -19.63 14.23 -24.75
N THR A 391 -18.61 13.46 -24.43
CA THR A 391 -18.12 12.38 -25.29
C THR A 391 -18.46 11.04 -24.64
N SER A 392 -19.26 10.23 -25.37
CA SER A 392 -19.70 8.92 -24.90
C SER A 392 -18.58 7.89 -24.88
N VAL A 393 -18.65 7.01 -23.90
CA VAL A 393 -17.67 5.98 -23.56
C VAL A 393 -17.95 4.64 -24.27
N LEU A 394 -18.96 4.54 -25.13
CA LEU A 394 -19.45 3.29 -25.74
C LEU A 394 -18.39 2.41 -26.43
N PHE A 395 -17.22 2.94 -26.74
CA PHE A 395 -16.13 2.19 -27.33
C PHE A 395 -14.83 2.52 -26.61
N GLN A 396 -13.99 1.53 -26.40
CA GLN A 396 -12.61 1.72 -25.89
C GLN A 396 -11.85 2.66 -26.85
N THR A 397 -11.89 3.94 -26.56
CA THR A 397 -11.27 4.98 -27.38
C THR A 397 -10.37 5.85 -26.54
N ASN A 398 -9.20 6.13 -27.07
CA ASN A 398 -8.28 7.12 -26.49
C ASN A 398 -8.51 8.44 -27.24
N LEU A 399 -9.12 9.40 -26.57
CA LEU A 399 -9.38 10.73 -27.12
C LEU A 399 -8.37 11.72 -26.54
N ARG A 400 -7.71 12.46 -27.42
CA ARG A 400 -6.75 13.49 -27.02
C ARG A 400 -7.27 14.86 -27.41
N TYR A 401 -7.50 15.69 -26.39
CA TYR A 401 -7.95 17.06 -26.54
C TYR A 401 -6.79 18.02 -26.28
N ARG A 402 -6.61 19.00 -27.18
CA ARG A 402 -5.68 20.10 -27.00
C ARG A 402 -6.47 21.40 -27.05
N PHE A 403 -6.39 22.16 -26.00
CA PHE A 403 -7.07 23.46 -25.91
C PHE A 403 -6.32 24.51 -26.73
N VAL A 404 -7.08 25.47 -27.29
CA VAL A 404 -6.52 26.47 -28.24
C VAL A 404 -5.89 27.63 -27.50
N PHE A 405 -6.53 28.07 -26.40
CA PHE A 405 -6.09 29.21 -25.62
C PHE A 405 -5.21 28.84 -24.43
N GLU A 406 -5.11 27.55 -24.16
CA GLU A 406 -4.36 27.01 -23.04
C GLU A 406 -3.39 25.93 -23.56
N GLU A 407 -2.23 25.76 -22.92
CA GLU A 407 -1.27 24.73 -23.36
C GLU A 407 -1.66 23.32 -22.89
N THR A 408 -2.75 23.21 -22.17
CA THR A 408 -3.21 21.94 -21.57
C THR A 408 -3.59 20.92 -22.62
N VAL A 409 -3.16 19.69 -22.39
CA VAL A 409 -3.60 18.52 -23.14
C VAL A 409 -4.29 17.55 -22.18
N ILE A 410 -5.48 17.08 -22.55
CA ILE A 410 -6.18 16.04 -21.80
C ILE A 410 -6.35 14.81 -22.67
N THR A 411 -5.85 13.67 -22.18
CA THR A 411 -6.10 12.38 -22.80
C THR A 411 -7.17 11.63 -21.98
N VAL A 412 -8.25 11.25 -22.63
CA VAL A 412 -9.38 10.53 -22.02
C VAL A 412 -9.35 9.09 -22.49
N TYR A 413 -9.23 8.18 -21.55
CA TYR A 413 -9.30 6.73 -21.76
C TYR A 413 -10.61 6.20 -21.20
N ASN A 414 -11.30 5.43 -22.00
CA ASN A 414 -12.60 4.89 -21.64
C ASN A 414 -12.56 3.36 -21.60
N ALA A 415 -13.03 2.77 -20.51
CA ALA A 415 -13.29 1.35 -20.41
C ALA A 415 -14.76 1.15 -19.99
N TYR A 416 -15.57 0.62 -20.90
CA TYR A 416 -16.99 0.38 -20.63
C TYR A 416 -17.22 -0.76 -19.64
N ILE A 417 -16.35 -1.76 -19.66
CA ILE A 417 -16.31 -2.86 -18.69
C ILE A 417 -14.86 -3.07 -18.29
N THR A 418 -14.55 -2.87 -17.02
CA THR A 418 -13.22 -3.15 -16.47
C THR A 418 -13.10 -4.60 -16.03
N GLN A 419 -11.92 -5.16 -16.21
CA GLN A 419 -11.64 -6.50 -15.73
C GLN A 419 -11.65 -6.52 -14.19
N GLY A 420 -12.41 -7.43 -13.62
CA GLY A 420 -12.45 -7.66 -12.17
C GLY A 420 -13.71 -7.13 -11.50
N SER A 421 -14.06 -5.84 -11.60
CA SER A 421 -15.32 -5.30 -11.07
C SER A 421 -16.48 -5.39 -12.07
N GLY A 422 -16.18 -5.28 -13.36
CA GLY A 422 -17.21 -5.19 -14.40
C GLY A 422 -17.78 -3.78 -14.59
N ASP A 423 -17.21 -2.79 -13.93
CA ASP A 423 -17.65 -1.40 -13.92
C ASP A 423 -17.11 -0.61 -15.09
N ALA A 424 -17.74 0.54 -15.36
CA ALA A 424 -17.23 1.50 -16.32
C ALA A 424 -16.22 2.46 -15.65
N LEU A 425 -15.15 2.78 -16.41
CA LEU A 425 -14.10 3.71 -16.01
C LEU A 425 -13.88 4.76 -17.09
N VAL A 426 -13.81 6.01 -16.68
CA VAL A 426 -13.19 7.10 -17.44
C VAL A 426 -11.94 7.54 -16.73
N LEU A 427 -10.77 7.39 -17.38
CA LEU A 427 -9.50 7.92 -16.88
C LEU A 427 -9.15 9.16 -17.72
N MET A 428 -8.93 10.27 -17.03
CA MET A 428 -8.48 11.53 -17.64
C MET A 428 -7.07 11.84 -17.20
N ARG A 429 -6.15 11.98 -18.15
CA ARG A 429 -4.77 12.37 -17.91
C ARG A 429 -4.58 13.82 -18.34
N PHE A 430 -4.32 14.67 -17.38
CA PHE A 430 -4.06 16.11 -17.57
C PHE A 430 -2.54 16.35 -17.72
N GLU A 431 -2.13 16.99 -18.79
CA GLU A 431 -0.76 17.41 -19.06
C GLU A 431 -0.72 18.95 -19.12
N ASN A 432 0.14 19.59 -18.35
CA ASN A 432 0.28 21.04 -18.21
C ASN A 432 -1.08 21.73 -17.97
N PRO A 433 -1.83 21.37 -16.94
CA PRO A 433 -3.14 21.95 -16.70
C PRO A 433 -3.03 23.42 -16.32
N THR A 434 -3.83 24.28 -16.96
CA THR A 434 -3.93 25.68 -16.58
C THR A 434 -4.44 25.81 -15.15
N PRO A 435 -3.79 26.62 -14.29
CA PRO A 435 -4.25 26.84 -12.92
C PRO A 435 -5.64 27.47 -12.86
N GLY A 436 -6.45 27.05 -11.90
CA GLY A 436 -7.81 27.53 -11.72
C GLY A 436 -8.83 26.43 -11.50
N ILE A 437 -10.10 26.73 -11.74
CA ILE A 437 -11.21 25.81 -11.54
C ILE A 437 -11.57 25.17 -12.88
N TRP A 438 -11.40 23.85 -12.94
CA TRP A 438 -11.88 23.00 -14.01
C TRP A 438 -13.27 22.49 -13.67
N THR A 439 -14.19 22.47 -14.63
CA THR A 439 -15.50 21.86 -14.45
C THR A 439 -15.59 20.61 -15.31
N ILE A 440 -15.82 19.47 -14.67
CA ILE A 440 -16.00 18.18 -15.33
C ILE A 440 -17.46 17.79 -15.18
N GLY A 441 -18.17 17.73 -16.30
CA GLY A 441 -19.54 17.24 -16.33
C GLY A 441 -19.57 15.75 -16.59
N VAL A 442 -20.43 15.03 -15.87
CA VAL A 442 -20.63 13.58 -16.01
C VAL A 442 -22.12 13.33 -16.27
N SER A 443 -22.42 12.59 -17.33
CA SER A 443 -23.79 12.23 -17.66
C SER A 443 -23.91 10.73 -17.93
N ASP A 444 -25.12 10.19 -17.69
CA ASP A 444 -25.48 8.83 -18.03
C ASP A 444 -26.38 8.80 -19.28
N GLU A 445 -25.88 8.27 -20.38
CA GLU A 445 -26.64 8.14 -21.62
C GLU A 445 -27.75 7.09 -21.51
N ASN A 446 -27.61 6.08 -20.64
CA ASN A 446 -28.61 5.04 -20.43
C ASN A 446 -29.73 5.48 -19.46
N ARG A 447 -29.53 6.57 -18.70
CA ARG A 447 -30.49 7.13 -17.75
C ARG A 447 -30.95 6.13 -16.70
N VAL A 448 -30.01 5.46 -16.11
CA VAL A 448 -30.25 4.51 -15.02
C VAL A 448 -30.77 5.26 -13.79
N ALA A 449 -31.90 4.81 -13.24
CA ALA A 449 -32.48 5.44 -12.05
C ALA A 449 -31.55 5.29 -10.84
N ASP A 450 -31.43 6.35 -10.04
CA ASP A 450 -30.62 6.41 -8.80
C ASP A 450 -29.14 6.04 -9.00
N ALA A 451 -28.65 6.06 -10.23
CA ALA A 451 -27.25 5.75 -10.50
C ALA A 451 -26.33 6.81 -9.93
N ARG A 452 -25.17 6.35 -9.49
CA ARG A 452 -24.10 7.16 -8.89
C ARG A 452 -22.80 6.94 -9.62
N PHE A 453 -21.89 7.88 -9.47
CA PHE A 453 -20.49 7.74 -9.85
C PHE A 453 -19.59 8.26 -8.74
N ASP A 454 -18.38 7.75 -8.71
CA ASP A 454 -17.32 8.20 -7.82
C ASP A 454 -16.12 8.64 -8.64
N ALA A 455 -15.46 9.73 -8.23
CA ALA A 455 -14.26 10.22 -8.90
C ALA A 455 -13.12 10.40 -7.90
N TRP A 456 -11.90 10.02 -8.31
CA TRP A 456 -10.72 10.15 -7.47
C TRP A 456 -9.60 10.89 -8.20
N LEU A 457 -8.91 11.72 -7.43
CA LEU A 457 -7.62 12.34 -7.74
C LEU A 457 -6.49 11.49 -7.14
N PRO A 458 -5.22 11.69 -7.55
CA PRO A 458 -4.08 10.98 -6.96
C PRO A 458 -4.00 11.17 -5.44
N ILE A 459 -3.26 10.30 -4.76
CA ILE A 459 -2.89 10.54 -3.35
C ILE A 459 -2.04 11.81 -3.23
N SER A 460 -2.09 12.42 -2.05
CA SER A 460 -1.39 13.70 -1.76
C SER A 460 0.10 13.66 -2.11
N GLU A 461 0.77 12.53 -1.86
CA GLU A 461 2.19 12.34 -2.16
C GLU A 461 2.53 12.37 -3.66
N PHE A 462 1.55 12.11 -4.52
CA PHE A 462 1.73 12.10 -5.98
C PHE A 462 1.45 13.46 -6.62
N LEU A 463 1.10 14.46 -5.83
CA LEU A 463 0.82 15.83 -6.30
C LEU A 463 1.94 16.77 -5.86
N GLN A 464 2.51 17.52 -6.81
CA GLN A 464 3.52 18.55 -6.53
C GLN A 464 2.92 19.75 -5.79
N GLN A 465 1.71 20.12 -6.18
CA GLN A 465 0.93 21.22 -5.64
C GLN A 465 -0.53 20.78 -5.47
N PRO A 466 -1.32 21.45 -4.64
CA PRO A 466 -2.69 21.06 -4.36
C PRO A 466 -3.57 20.97 -5.62
N VAL A 467 -4.22 19.82 -5.80
CA VAL A 467 -5.31 19.58 -6.75
C VAL A 467 -6.42 18.91 -5.95
N TYR A 468 -7.61 19.49 -5.92
CA TYR A 468 -8.69 18.95 -5.07
C TYR A 468 -10.08 19.30 -5.60
N PHE A 469 -11.08 18.51 -5.21
CA PHE A 469 -12.49 18.82 -5.47
C PHE A 469 -12.99 19.93 -4.56
N LEU A 470 -13.73 20.90 -5.09
CA LEU A 470 -14.31 22.00 -4.29
C LEU A 470 -15.50 21.52 -3.42
N ARG A 471 -16.13 20.41 -3.79
CA ARG A 471 -17.20 19.77 -3.03
C ARG A 471 -16.88 18.28 -2.82
N PRO A 472 -15.85 17.96 -2.02
CA PRO A 472 -15.41 16.57 -1.83
C PRO A 472 -16.41 15.76 -1.02
N ASN A 473 -16.38 14.45 -1.21
CA ASN A 473 -17.00 13.49 -0.30
C ASN A 473 -15.89 12.94 0.62
N PRO A 474 -16.05 12.97 1.96
CA PRO A 474 -15.02 12.51 2.89
C PRO A 474 -14.95 10.98 3.01
N ASP A 475 -15.98 10.25 2.58
CA ASP A 475 -16.07 8.81 2.71
C ASP A 475 -15.49 8.11 1.46
N THR A 476 -15.21 6.82 1.56
CA THR A 476 -14.56 6.00 0.51
C THR A 476 -13.21 6.57 0.07
N THR A 477 -12.45 7.05 1.06
CA THR A 477 -11.13 7.68 0.90
C THR A 477 -9.98 6.80 1.40
N MET A 478 -10.23 5.52 1.71
CA MET A 478 -9.13 4.58 1.94
C MET A 478 -8.42 4.28 0.62
N THR A 479 -7.11 4.10 0.71
CA THR A 479 -6.28 3.83 -0.46
C THR A 479 -6.29 2.33 -0.84
N THR A 480 -6.37 2.00 -2.12
CA THR A 480 -6.17 0.63 -2.61
C THR A 480 -4.73 0.18 -2.24
N PRO A 481 -4.50 -1.01 -1.63
CA PRO A 481 -5.40 -2.17 -1.56
C PRO A 481 -6.19 -2.35 -0.23
N ALA A 482 -6.50 -1.31 0.51
CA ALA A 482 -7.20 -1.39 1.81
C ALA A 482 -8.55 -2.14 1.75
N TYR A 483 -9.13 -2.25 0.57
CA TYR A 483 -10.44 -2.90 0.37
C TYR A 483 -10.36 -4.44 0.26
N VAL A 484 -9.19 -5.05 0.38
CA VAL A 484 -9.02 -6.52 0.33
C VAL A 484 -9.90 -7.19 1.39
N PRO A 485 -10.81 -8.11 0.99
CA PRO A 485 -11.85 -8.64 1.88
C PRO A 485 -11.31 -9.36 3.11
N ASP A 486 -10.35 -10.27 2.96
CA ASP A 486 -9.83 -11.09 4.04
C ASP A 486 -8.71 -10.41 4.84
N ALA A 487 -8.15 -9.30 4.36
CA ALA A 487 -7.16 -8.53 5.10
C ALA A 487 -7.79 -7.74 6.26
N ILE A 488 -6.98 -7.42 7.25
CA ILE A 488 -7.33 -6.49 8.34
C ILE A 488 -6.91 -5.09 7.88
N THR A 489 -7.90 -4.22 7.68
CA THR A 489 -7.67 -2.83 7.29
C THR A 489 -7.87 -1.90 8.48
N THR A 490 -6.92 -0.99 8.69
CA THR A 490 -6.93 -0.13 9.86
C THR A 490 -7.34 1.30 9.54
N ALA A 491 -8.28 1.86 10.31
CA ALA A 491 -8.35 3.31 10.52
C ALA A 491 -7.30 3.74 11.56
N THR A 492 -7.03 5.04 11.60
CA THR A 492 -6.01 5.63 12.47
C THR A 492 -6.64 6.55 13.50
N TYR A 493 -6.25 6.39 14.77
CA TYR A 493 -6.74 7.26 15.83
C TYR A 493 -5.63 7.70 16.80
N ASN A 494 -5.89 8.80 17.51
CA ASN A 494 -5.06 9.29 18.59
C ASN A 494 -5.46 8.58 19.91
N SER A 495 -4.60 7.75 20.45
CA SER A 495 -4.86 6.99 21.68
C SER A 495 -4.77 7.83 22.97
N PHE A 496 -4.30 9.08 22.91
CA PHE A 496 -4.19 9.94 24.08
C PHE A 496 -5.52 10.58 24.45
N ASP A 497 -6.32 10.97 23.44
CA ASP A 497 -7.62 11.62 23.63
C ASP A 497 -8.78 10.83 23.03
N ASN A 498 -8.49 9.71 22.35
CA ASN A 498 -9.43 8.88 21.61
C ASN A 498 -10.13 9.60 20.43
N SER A 499 -9.53 10.63 19.87
CA SER A 499 -10.00 11.27 18.64
C SER A 499 -9.56 10.49 17.41
N ILE A 500 -10.36 10.58 16.33
CA ILE A 500 -9.92 10.05 15.04
C ILE A 500 -8.81 10.94 14.45
N TYR A 501 -7.84 10.36 13.77
CA TYR A 501 -6.88 11.10 12.96
C TYR A 501 -7.60 11.66 11.73
N GLN A 502 -7.52 12.97 11.50
CA GLN A 502 -8.31 13.64 10.47
C GLN A 502 -7.98 13.14 9.06
N GLU A 503 -6.71 12.82 8.82
CA GLU A 503 -6.24 12.28 7.55
C GLU A 503 -6.53 10.78 7.38
N SER A 504 -6.99 10.08 8.44
CA SER A 504 -7.34 8.67 8.32
C SER A 504 -8.32 8.43 7.19
N GLY A 505 -7.98 7.55 6.26
CA GLY A 505 -8.90 7.13 5.21
C GLY A 505 -10.20 6.56 5.79
N ARG A 506 -11.33 6.88 5.17
CA ARG A 506 -12.67 6.51 5.59
C ARG A 506 -13.31 5.53 4.62
N GLY A 507 -14.17 4.68 5.15
CA GLY A 507 -14.98 3.73 4.37
C GLY A 507 -16.32 4.33 3.92
N PHE A 508 -17.33 3.53 3.58
CA PHE A 508 -17.16 2.11 3.29
C PHE A 508 -16.46 1.92 1.92
N SER A 509 -16.29 0.65 1.46
CA SER A 509 -15.91 0.44 0.08
C SER A 509 -17.01 0.95 -0.87
N ARG A 510 -16.72 1.10 -2.15
CA ARG A 510 -17.70 1.57 -3.14
C ARG A 510 -18.88 0.58 -3.29
N ASP A 511 -18.63 -0.72 -3.12
CA ASP A 511 -19.62 -1.80 -3.05
C ASP A 511 -20.25 -1.99 -1.66
N GLU A 512 -20.15 -0.97 -0.78
CA GLU A 512 -20.77 -0.89 0.55
C GLU A 512 -20.30 -1.94 1.57
N ARG A 513 -19.18 -2.63 1.34
CA ARG A 513 -18.57 -3.49 2.37
C ARG A 513 -17.99 -2.64 3.49
N ILE A 514 -18.13 -3.17 4.71
CA ILE A 514 -17.62 -2.50 5.92
C ILE A 514 -16.09 -2.53 5.88
N LYS A 515 -15.52 -1.37 5.69
CA LYS A 515 -14.12 -1.00 5.79
C LYS A 515 -14.05 0.45 6.31
N PRO A 516 -13.05 0.83 7.11
CA PRO A 516 -12.01 -0.03 7.69
C PRO A 516 -12.60 -1.12 8.59
N ASP A 517 -11.82 -2.15 8.90
CA ASP A 517 -12.30 -3.20 9.81
C ASP A 517 -12.24 -2.73 11.27
N ILE A 518 -11.15 -2.06 11.66
CA ILE A 518 -10.88 -1.66 13.03
C ILE A 518 -9.91 -0.48 13.09
N ALA A 519 -10.04 0.39 14.08
CA ALA A 519 -9.10 1.49 14.30
C ALA A 519 -7.95 1.08 15.21
N ALA A 520 -6.74 1.51 14.88
CA ALA A 520 -5.54 1.31 15.69
C ALA A 520 -4.81 2.64 15.96
N PRO A 521 -4.02 2.75 17.06
CA PRO A 521 -3.23 3.95 17.31
C PRO A 521 -2.21 4.21 16.21
N GLY A 522 -2.15 5.46 15.74
CA GLY A 522 -1.19 5.89 14.71
C GLY A 522 -0.76 7.35 14.87
N VAL A 523 -1.13 8.01 15.96
CA VAL A 523 -0.82 9.43 16.20
C VAL A 523 0.14 9.55 17.39
N ASP A 524 1.18 10.36 17.23
CA ASP A 524 2.20 10.67 18.25
C ASP A 524 2.84 9.42 18.86
N LEU A 525 3.13 8.42 18.02
CA LEU A 525 3.73 7.17 18.46
C LEU A 525 5.24 7.31 18.63
N THR A 526 5.72 6.87 19.78
CA THR A 526 7.16 6.81 20.08
C THR A 526 7.79 5.61 19.40
N ILE A 527 8.77 5.84 18.53
CA ILE A 527 9.44 4.84 17.72
C ILE A 527 10.95 4.95 17.89
N ALA A 528 11.63 3.81 18.04
CA ALA A 528 13.08 3.71 18.17
C ALA A 528 13.77 3.36 16.83
N GLY A 529 13.25 3.89 15.72
CA GLY A 529 13.68 3.57 14.35
C GLY A 529 14.38 4.75 13.67
N ASN A 530 15.68 4.65 13.46
CA ASN A 530 16.46 5.62 12.71
C ASN A 530 16.99 5.03 11.41
N ARG A 531 17.14 5.86 10.38
CA ARG A 531 17.61 5.46 9.05
C ARG A 531 19.05 4.95 9.04
N LEU A 532 19.90 5.51 9.91
CA LEU A 532 21.34 5.23 9.93
C LEU A 532 21.83 5.02 11.36
N GLY A 533 22.89 4.22 11.48
CA GLY A 533 23.58 3.96 12.74
C GLY A 533 23.03 2.76 13.53
N GLU A 534 23.78 2.33 14.53
CA GLU A 534 23.45 1.19 15.38
C GLU A 534 22.55 1.58 16.57
N GLU A 535 22.82 2.75 17.15
CA GLU A 535 22.10 3.20 18.33
C GLU A 535 20.70 3.69 17.94
N PRO A 536 19.66 3.20 18.61
CA PRO A 536 18.30 3.63 18.34
C PRO A 536 18.09 5.09 18.75
N VAL A 537 17.51 5.87 17.84
CA VAL A 537 17.03 7.23 18.12
C VAL A 537 15.52 7.15 18.33
N ILE A 538 15.07 7.66 19.46
CA ILE A 538 13.65 7.67 19.82
C ILE A 538 13.04 8.99 19.37
N SER A 539 12.04 8.91 18.49
CA SER A 539 11.31 10.06 17.97
C SER A 539 9.81 9.77 17.93
N THR A 540 9.00 10.81 17.81
CA THR A 540 7.55 10.71 17.75
C THR A 540 7.07 10.89 16.31
N TYR A 541 6.15 10.01 15.86
CA TYR A 541 5.66 9.99 14.50
C TYR A 541 4.14 9.79 14.43
N THR A 542 3.52 10.32 13.38
CA THR A 542 2.09 10.18 13.09
C THR A 542 1.87 9.69 11.65
N GLY A 543 0.95 8.75 11.45
CA GLY A 543 0.58 8.27 10.12
C GLY A 543 -0.25 6.98 10.13
N ALA A 544 -1.01 6.75 9.05
CA ALA A 544 -1.86 5.57 8.93
C ALA A 544 -1.06 4.27 8.78
N SER A 545 0.12 4.31 8.18
CA SER A 545 1.01 3.14 8.10
C SER A 545 1.49 2.67 9.49
N LEU A 546 1.59 3.58 10.46
CA LEU A 546 1.92 3.24 11.85
C LEU A 546 0.76 2.50 12.54
N ALA A 547 -0.49 2.88 12.26
CA ALA A 547 -1.65 2.13 12.76
C ALA A 547 -1.65 0.68 12.24
N ALA A 548 -1.30 0.48 10.96
CA ALA A 548 -1.12 -0.85 10.38
C ALA A 548 0.03 -1.62 11.04
N ALA A 549 1.17 -0.98 11.32
CA ALA A 549 2.29 -1.62 12.01
C ALA A 549 1.94 -2.01 13.46
N MET A 550 1.21 -1.17 14.20
CA MET A 550 0.68 -1.48 15.52
C MET A 550 -0.25 -2.70 15.47
N MET A 551 -1.17 -2.73 14.52
CA MET A 551 -2.07 -3.85 14.29
C MET A 551 -1.32 -5.12 13.89
N ALA A 552 -0.28 -5.04 13.04
CA ALA A 552 0.53 -6.19 12.66
C ALA A 552 1.26 -6.79 13.87
N GLY A 553 1.77 -5.96 14.76
CA GLY A 553 2.35 -6.42 16.01
C GLY A 553 1.33 -7.10 16.93
N ALA A 554 0.12 -6.55 17.07
CA ALA A 554 -0.97 -7.18 17.82
C ALA A 554 -1.41 -8.51 17.17
N ALA A 555 -1.47 -8.55 15.84
CA ALA A 555 -1.77 -9.77 15.08
C ALA A 555 -0.69 -10.85 15.28
N ALA A 556 0.57 -10.47 15.44
CA ALA A 556 1.65 -11.41 15.74
C ALA A 556 1.52 -11.98 17.17
N GLN A 557 1.12 -11.18 18.16
CA GLN A 557 0.80 -11.70 19.50
C GLN A 557 -0.35 -12.71 19.46
N PHE A 558 -1.42 -12.38 18.72
CA PHE A 558 -2.54 -13.30 18.56
C PHE A 558 -2.15 -14.56 17.78
N ALA A 559 -1.31 -14.45 16.75
CA ALA A 559 -0.79 -15.59 15.98
C ALA A 559 0.10 -16.51 16.82
N GLN A 560 0.85 -15.96 17.79
CA GLN A 560 1.56 -16.78 18.77
C GLN A 560 0.58 -17.67 19.53
N TRP A 561 -0.45 -17.10 20.15
CA TRP A 561 -1.47 -17.85 20.88
C TRP A 561 -2.18 -18.87 20.00
N ALA A 562 -2.61 -18.45 18.80
CA ALA A 562 -3.41 -19.26 17.92
C ALA A 562 -2.63 -20.43 17.31
N VAL A 563 -1.48 -20.13 16.68
CA VAL A 563 -0.75 -21.09 15.85
C VAL A 563 0.42 -21.72 16.58
N VAL A 564 1.27 -20.89 17.24
CA VAL A 564 2.49 -21.38 17.88
C VAL A 564 2.15 -22.17 19.14
N ASP A 565 1.23 -21.67 19.96
CA ASP A 565 0.78 -22.32 21.20
C ASP A 565 -0.34 -23.35 20.94
N GLY A 566 -0.82 -23.48 19.68
CA GLY A 566 -1.67 -24.55 19.20
C GLY A 566 -3.16 -24.42 19.48
N ASN A 567 -3.66 -23.23 19.90
CA ASN A 567 -5.07 -23.05 20.24
C ASN A 567 -5.99 -22.97 19.00
N ALA A 568 -5.49 -22.43 17.86
CA ALA A 568 -6.20 -22.35 16.58
C ALA A 568 -5.21 -22.47 15.40
N PRO A 569 -4.58 -23.66 15.18
CA PRO A 569 -3.42 -23.81 14.30
C PRO A 569 -3.71 -23.61 12.81
N TYR A 570 -4.98 -23.55 12.43
CA TYR A 570 -5.40 -23.42 11.02
C TYR A 570 -6.04 -22.07 10.72
N ILE A 571 -5.89 -21.10 11.61
CA ILE A 571 -6.51 -19.78 11.50
C ILE A 571 -6.03 -19.03 10.24
N ARG A 572 -6.90 -18.21 9.67
CA ARG A 572 -6.67 -17.35 8.51
C ARG A 572 -6.84 -15.89 8.93
N SER A 573 -6.47 -14.97 8.05
CA SER A 573 -6.55 -13.53 8.31
C SER A 573 -7.97 -13.07 8.67
N GLN A 574 -9.00 -13.53 7.95
CA GLN A 574 -10.39 -13.19 8.22
C GLN A 574 -10.85 -13.63 9.61
N GLU A 575 -10.44 -14.80 10.07
CA GLU A 575 -10.83 -15.28 11.41
C GLU A 575 -10.15 -14.42 12.49
N VAL A 576 -8.88 -14.07 12.33
CA VAL A 576 -8.18 -13.14 13.24
C VAL A 576 -8.89 -11.79 13.28
N LYS A 577 -9.24 -11.26 12.11
CA LYS A 577 -10.06 -10.03 12.00
C LYS A 577 -11.35 -10.13 12.81
N ASN A 578 -12.09 -11.23 12.67
CA ASN A 578 -13.35 -11.42 13.38
C ASN A 578 -13.17 -11.48 14.91
N TYR A 579 -12.07 -12.08 15.39
CA TYR A 579 -11.73 -12.04 16.82
C TYR A 579 -11.46 -10.61 17.29
N PHE A 580 -10.69 -9.84 16.54
CA PHE A 580 -10.39 -8.45 16.89
C PHE A 580 -11.65 -7.58 16.86
N ILE A 581 -12.52 -7.75 15.86
CA ILE A 581 -13.83 -7.07 15.80
C ILE A 581 -14.68 -7.40 17.02
N ARG A 582 -14.69 -8.65 17.46
CA ARG A 582 -15.45 -9.08 18.63
C ARG A 582 -14.94 -8.41 19.90
N GLY A 583 -13.62 -8.34 20.08
CA GLY A 583 -12.98 -7.72 21.24
C GLY A 583 -12.86 -6.19 21.16
N ALA A 584 -13.22 -5.57 20.04
CA ALA A 584 -13.01 -4.14 19.83
C ALA A 584 -13.67 -3.27 20.90
N SER A 585 -12.97 -2.27 21.37
CA SER A 585 -13.50 -1.24 22.28
C SER A 585 -14.40 -0.27 21.53
N ARG A 586 -15.61 -0.01 22.05
CA ARG A 586 -16.66 0.81 21.42
C ARG A 586 -17.13 1.90 22.36
N ASP A 587 -17.25 3.12 21.86
CA ASP A 587 -17.89 4.22 22.58
C ASP A 587 -19.43 4.05 22.51
N ARG A 588 -20.11 4.27 23.64
CA ARG A 588 -21.57 4.12 23.73
C ARG A 588 -22.36 5.17 22.94
N ASN A 589 -21.70 6.28 22.59
CA ASN A 589 -22.33 7.40 21.87
C ASN A 589 -22.08 7.32 20.34
N ILE A 590 -21.46 6.26 19.86
CA ILE A 590 -21.14 6.07 18.44
C ILE A 590 -21.79 4.76 17.98
N ASP A 591 -22.48 4.82 16.86
CA ASP A 591 -23.03 3.64 16.21
C ASP A 591 -21.92 2.89 15.43
N TYR A 592 -21.88 1.59 15.56
CA TYR A 592 -20.92 0.72 14.89
C TYR A 592 -21.63 -0.40 14.11
N PRO A 593 -21.12 -0.79 12.92
CA PRO A 593 -19.94 -0.22 12.24
C PRO A 593 -20.23 1.13 11.59
N ASN A 594 -19.19 1.93 11.36
CA ASN A 594 -19.29 3.16 10.59
C ASN A 594 -18.04 3.40 9.75
N GLU A 595 -18.09 4.39 8.86
CA GLU A 595 -17.07 4.71 7.86
C GLU A 595 -15.74 5.15 8.48
N ILE A 596 -15.77 5.66 9.70
CA ILE A 596 -14.63 6.29 10.38
C ILE A 596 -13.87 5.28 11.24
N TRP A 597 -14.59 4.52 12.07
CA TRP A 597 -14.03 3.63 13.08
C TRP A 597 -14.10 2.15 12.70
N GLY A 598 -14.78 1.80 11.60
CA GLY A 598 -15.15 0.43 11.33
C GLY A 598 -15.94 -0.17 12.49
N TRP A 599 -15.46 -1.29 13.05
CA TRP A 599 -16.12 -1.97 14.17
C TRP A 599 -15.66 -1.49 15.57
N GLY A 600 -14.81 -0.46 15.64
CA GLY A 600 -14.31 0.11 16.90
C GLY A 600 -12.79 0.12 16.97
N ARG A 601 -12.24 0.31 18.16
CA ARG A 601 -10.81 0.42 18.41
C ARG A 601 -10.21 -0.92 18.83
N LEU A 602 -8.97 -1.18 18.41
CA LEU A 602 -8.21 -2.36 18.83
C LEU A 602 -8.12 -2.46 20.36
N ASP A 603 -8.54 -3.62 20.89
CA ASP A 603 -8.33 -4.03 22.27
C ASP A 603 -8.01 -5.53 22.31
N LEU A 604 -6.72 -5.82 22.24
CA LEU A 604 -6.25 -7.20 22.16
C LEU A 604 -6.54 -7.99 23.44
N TYR A 605 -6.43 -7.34 24.61
CA TYR A 605 -6.76 -8.01 25.87
C TYR A 605 -8.25 -8.38 25.97
N ASN A 606 -9.13 -7.43 25.61
CA ASN A 606 -10.56 -7.71 25.60
C ASN A 606 -10.94 -8.79 24.56
N THR A 607 -10.16 -8.92 23.47
CA THR A 607 -10.34 -10.04 22.52
C THR A 607 -10.24 -11.38 23.24
N PHE A 608 -9.27 -11.58 24.13
CA PHE A 608 -9.15 -12.81 24.92
C PHE A 608 -10.24 -12.94 25.99
N VAL A 609 -10.65 -11.83 26.61
CA VAL A 609 -11.77 -11.83 27.60
C VAL A 609 -13.07 -12.27 26.94
N GLU A 610 -13.37 -11.80 25.72
CA GLU A 610 -14.58 -12.20 25.00
C GLU A 610 -14.56 -13.64 24.50
N MET A 611 -13.38 -14.26 24.40
CA MET A 611 -13.26 -15.69 24.04
C MET A 611 -13.50 -16.62 25.23
N GLU A 612 -13.33 -16.15 26.49
CA GLU A 612 -13.60 -16.90 27.71
C GLU A 612 -15.09 -16.88 28.10
N ARG A 613 -15.89 -15.98 27.50
CA ARG A 613 -17.36 -15.89 27.71
C ARG A 613 -18.14 -16.78 26.77
#